data_df8bfa648d6064e981a74b8b8976935a
#
_entry.id   df8bfa648d6064e981a74b8b8976935a
#
_cell.length_a   1.000
_cell.length_b   1.000
_cell.length_c   1.000
_cell.angle_alpha   90.00
_cell.angle_beta   90.00
_cell.angle_gamma   90.00
#
_symmetry.space_group_name_H-M   'P 1'
#
loop_
_entity.id
_entity.type
_entity.pdbx_description
1 polymer ?
#
loop_
_entity_poly.entity_id
_entity_poly.type
_entity_poly.pdbx_seq_one_letter_code
_entity_poly.pdbx_strand_id
1 'polypeptide(L)'
;DALPMCKGDSFPLDGVLHSVRPMCIGSMPVFVENQREYTIMDTSRFGRVTQVEVGALMVGKICNTPGQGRIRRGEEKGHFAFGGSTIILLLEPGRVQLNSEIFRRTARGQELPVRQGQQIGTAHDEEDMP
;
A
#
# COMPACT_ATOMS: atom_id res chain seq x y z
N ASP A 1 6.96 24.75 2.50
CA ASP A 1 7.25 23.33 2.80
C ASP A 1 7.07 22.53 1.53
N ALA A 2 8.17 22.11 0.90
CA ALA A 2 8.14 21.28 -0.27
C ALA A 2 7.51 19.92 0.13
N LEU A 3 6.35 19.61 -0.44
CA LEU A 3 5.73 18.32 -0.26
C LEU A 3 6.69 17.22 -0.73
N PRO A 4 6.85 16.13 0.00
CA PRO A 4 7.70 15.04 -0.42
C PRO A 4 7.23 14.52 -1.77
N MET A 5 8.14 14.50 -2.73
CA MET A 5 7.90 13.94 -4.06
C MET A 5 8.40 12.50 -4.05
N CYS A 6 7.62 11.61 -4.58
CA CYS A 6 8.02 10.22 -4.81
C CYS A 6 8.31 10.03 -6.30
N LYS A 7 9.35 9.28 -6.61
CA LYS A 7 9.58 8.75 -7.94
C LYS A 7 9.20 7.27 -7.91
N GLY A 8 8.37 6.82 -8.84
CA GLY A 8 7.92 5.43 -8.86
C GLY A 8 7.78 4.87 -10.25
N ASP A 9 8.10 3.60 -10.39
CA ASP A 9 7.85 2.79 -11.58
C ASP A 9 6.86 1.69 -11.20
N SER A 10 5.84 1.46 -12.04
CA SER A 10 4.81 0.44 -11.83
C SER A 10 5.05 -0.76 -12.72
N PHE A 11 4.86 -1.94 -12.16
CA PHE A 11 5.08 -3.22 -12.81
C PHE A 11 3.84 -4.12 -12.63
N PRO A 12 3.13 -4.49 -13.71
CA PRO A 12 2.02 -5.41 -13.64
C PRO A 12 2.52 -6.85 -13.40
N LEU A 13 1.75 -7.61 -12.66
CA LEU A 13 1.92 -9.03 -12.44
C LEU A 13 0.60 -9.74 -12.72
N ASP A 14 0.57 -10.56 -13.76
CA ASP A 14 -0.61 -11.35 -14.11
C ASP A 14 -0.94 -12.37 -13.02
N GLY A 15 -2.23 -12.67 -12.87
CA GLY A 15 -2.72 -13.62 -11.90
C GLY A 15 -4.21 -13.89 -12.05
N VAL A 16 -4.75 -14.74 -11.19
CA VAL A 16 -6.16 -15.03 -11.08
C VAL A 16 -6.89 -14.03 -10.20
N LEU A 17 -8.20 -14.10 -10.11
CA LEU A 17 -9.01 -13.19 -9.30
C LEU A 17 -9.78 -13.99 -8.24
N HIS A 18 -9.26 -14.03 -7.02
CA HIS A 18 -9.96 -14.53 -5.84
C HIS A 18 -10.51 -13.36 -5.00
N SER A 19 -11.54 -13.63 -4.20
CA SER A 19 -12.05 -12.64 -3.25
C SER A 19 -11.01 -12.31 -2.17
N VAL A 20 -10.85 -11.03 -1.85
CA VAL A 20 -9.98 -10.55 -0.74
C VAL A 20 -10.72 -10.44 0.60
N ARG A 21 -11.92 -11.01 0.74
CA ARG A 21 -12.63 -11.07 2.02
C ARG A 21 -11.84 -11.91 3.03
N PRO A 22 -11.87 -11.57 4.33
CA PRO A 22 -11.07 -12.26 5.36
C PRO A 22 -11.24 -13.79 5.37
N MET A 23 -12.45 -14.28 5.10
CA MET A 23 -12.72 -15.73 5.03
C MET A 23 -11.99 -16.44 3.88
N CYS A 24 -11.69 -15.73 2.79
CA CYS A 24 -10.96 -16.28 1.65
C CYS A 24 -9.46 -16.22 1.84
N ILE A 25 -8.97 -15.19 2.53
CA ILE A 25 -7.52 -14.98 2.79
C ILE A 25 -6.95 -16.14 3.61
N GLY A 26 -7.72 -16.70 4.55
CA GLY A 26 -7.30 -17.83 5.37
C GLY A 26 -7.23 -19.19 4.63
N SER A 27 -7.87 -19.31 3.45
CA SER A 27 -7.97 -20.56 2.70
C SER A 27 -7.24 -20.56 1.36
N MET A 28 -6.93 -19.39 0.82
CA MET A 28 -6.29 -19.22 -0.49
C MET A 28 -5.18 -18.17 -0.44
N PRO A 29 -4.05 -18.36 -1.16
CA PRO A 29 -2.93 -17.42 -1.18
C PRO A 29 -3.24 -16.20 -2.07
N VAL A 30 -4.34 -15.49 -1.79
CA VAL A 30 -4.90 -14.41 -2.63
C VAL A 30 -3.91 -13.28 -2.94
N PHE A 31 -3.01 -12.97 -2.02
CA PHE A 31 -2.04 -11.88 -2.21
C PHE A 31 -0.87 -12.24 -3.15
N VAL A 32 -0.68 -13.53 -3.43
CA VAL A 32 0.37 -14.02 -4.34
C VAL A 32 -0.17 -14.60 -5.64
N GLU A 33 -1.46 -14.93 -5.69
CA GLU A 33 -2.09 -15.50 -6.88
C GLU A 33 -2.94 -14.49 -7.65
N ASN A 34 -3.57 -13.52 -6.97
CA ASN A 34 -4.40 -12.54 -7.65
C ASN A 34 -3.56 -11.62 -8.54
N GLN A 35 -4.19 -11.14 -9.62
CA GLN A 35 -3.61 -10.11 -10.45
C GLN A 35 -3.24 -8.90 -9.59
N ARG A 36 -2.04 -8.39 -9.74
CA ARG A 36 -1.51 -7.29 -8.94
C ARG A 36 -0.57 -6.42 -9.73
N GLU A 37 -0.40 -5.22 -9.26
CA GLU A 37 0.60 -4.28 -9.76
C GLU A 37 1.38 -3.74 -8.57
N TYR A 38 2.68 -3.60 -8.71
CA TYR A 38 3.48 -2.98 -7.67
C TYR A 38 4.20 -1.74 -8.19
N THR A 39 4.34 -0.76 -7.32
CA THR A 39 5.04 0.49 -7.60
C THR A 39 6.11 0.71 -6.54
N ILE A 40 7.34 0.90 -6.99
CA ILE A 40 8.46 1.25 -6.12
C ILE A 40 8.57 2.77 -6.10
N MET A 41 8.52 3.37 -4.91
CA MET A 41 8.56 4.81 -4.72
C MET A 41 9.76 5.17 -3.83
N ASP A 42 10.68 5.98 -4.34
CA ASP A 42 11.74 6.56 -3.53
C ASP A 42 11.25 7.88 -2.92
N THR A 43 11.18 7.93 -1.60
CA THR A 43 10.68 9.09 -0.86
C THR A 43 11.81 9.77 -0.09
N SER A 44 11.69 11.09 0.12
CA SER A 44 12.70 11.85 0.85
C SER A 44 12.70 11.60 2.37
N ARG A 45 11.57 11.13 2.95
CA ARG A 45 11.42 10.99 4.41
C ARG A 45 11.26 9.55 4.89
N PHE A 46 10.67 8.69 4.07
CA PHE A 46 10.31 7.32 4.47
C PHE A 46 11.23 6.27 3.84
N GLY A 47 12.27 6.69 3.11
CA GLY A 47 13.09 5.78 2.32
C GLY A 47 12.30 5.20 1.15
N ARG A 48 12.60 3.98 0.78
CA ARG A 48 11.89 3.28 -0.29
C ARG A 48 10.60 2.67 0.21
N VAL A 49 9.51 2.96 -0.48
CA VAL A 49 8.19 2.39 -0.22
C VAL A 49 7.75 1.61 -1.44
N THR A 50 7.36 0.36 -1.25
CA THR A 50 6.72 -0.42 -2.32
C THR A 50 5.25 -0.55 -2.03
N GLN A 51 4.42 -0.07 -2.95
CA GLN A 51 2.97 -0.21 -2.90
C GLN A 51 2.55 -1.30 -3.87
N VAL A 52 1.77 -2.26 -3.38
CA VAL A 52 1.21 -3.35 -4.18
C VAL A 52 -0.31 -3.22 -4.18
N GLU A 53 -0.88 -3.02 -5.35
CA GLU A 53 -2.32 -3.11 -5.58
C GLU A 53 -2.67 -4.55 -5.96
N VAL A 54 -3.59 -5.15 -5.21
CA VAL A 54 -4.04 -6.52 -5.45
C VAL A 54 -5.47 -6.49 -5.98
N GLY A 55 -5.68 -7.01 -7.19
CA GLY A 55 -7.00 -7.18 -7.77
C GLY A 55 -7.81 -8.24 -7.02
N ALA A 56 -9.13 -8.21 -7.16
CA ALA A 56 -10.03 -9.17 -6.54
C ALA A 56 -11.13 -9.59 -7.51
N LEU A 57 -11.85 -10.64 -7.13
CA LEU A 57 -13.07 -11.05 -7.82
C LEU A 57 -14.06 -9.88 -7.87
N MET A 58 -14.57 -9.53 -9.05
CA MET A 58 -15.43 -8.39 -9.35
C MET A 58 -14.72 -7.01 -9.31
N VAL A 59 -13.48 -6.91 -8.85
CA VAL A 59 -12.68 -5.68 -8.74
C VAL A 59 -11.27 -5.92 -9.28
N GLY A 60 -11.15 -6.61 -10.41
CA GLY A 60 -9.86 -7.03 -10.94
C GLY A 60 -9.07 -5.94 -11.65
N LYS A 61 -9.71 -4.84 -12.04
CA LYS A 61 -9.05 -3.83 -12.85
C LYS A 61 -8.37 -2.78 -12.00
N ILE A 62 -7.06 -2.82 -12.00
CA ILE A 62 -6.18 -1.77 -11.46
C ILE A 62 -6.02 -0.72 -12.56
N CYS A 63 -6.33 0.53 -12.27
CA CYS A 63 -6.21 1.66 -13.16
C CYS A 63 -5.22 2.65 -12.57
N ASN A 64 -3.94 2.46 -12.82
CA ASN A 64 -2.92 3.42 -12.44
C ASN A 64 -2.85 4.56 -13.46
N THR A 65 -2.75 5.79 -12.97
CA THR A 65 -2.50 6.95 -13.81
C THR A 65 -1.08 6.82 -14.37
N PRO A 66 -0.87 6.92 -15.71
CA PRO A 66 0.46 6.88 -16.29
C PRO A 66 1.27 8.03 -15.71
N GLY A 67 2.10 7.74 -14.72
CA GLY A 67 2.90 8.72 -14.00
C GLY A 67 4.24 8.97 -14.68
N GLN A 68 4.62 10.21 -14.81
CA GLN A 68 5.92 10.67 -15.30
C GLN A 68 7.00 10.55 -14.21
N GLY A 69 7.02 9.45 -13.48
CA GLY A 69 8.06 9.16 -12.50
C GLY A 69 8.03 10.01 -11.22
N ARG A 70 7.10 10.94 -11.04
CA ARG A 70 6.98 11.75 -9.81
C ARG A 70 5.52 11.90 -9.42
N ILE A 71 5.22 11.67 -8.15
CA ILE A 71 3.89 11.84 -7.57
C ILE A 71 4.00 12.70 -6.31
N ARG A 72 3.07 13.62 -6.12
CA ARG A 72 2.99 14.48 -4.93
C ARG A 72 2.09 13.85 -3.88
N ARG A 73 2.31 14.21 -2.63
CA ARG A 73 1.40 13.83 -1.56
C ARG A 73 -0.02 14.33 -1.83
N GLY A 74 -1.01 13.40 -1.76
CA GLY A 74 -2.41 13.70 -2.05
C GLY A 74 -2.78 13.67 -3.52
N GLU A 75 -1.83 13.48 -4.43
CA GLU A 75 -2.09 13.28 -5.85
C GLU A 75 -2.64 11.88 -6.10
N GLU A 76 -3.60 11.76 -7.02
CA GLU A 76 -4.16 10.46 -7.39
C GLU A 76 -3.12 9.64 -8.17
N LYS A 77 -2.70 8.51 -7.60
CA LYS A 77 -1.88 7.53 -8.28
C LYS A 77 -2.70 6.64 -9.21
N GLY A 78 -3.91 6.31 -8.79
CA GLY A 78 -4.80 5.42 -9.51
C GLY A 78 -6.02 5.03 -8.69
N HIS A 79 -6.80 4.10 -9.22
CA HIS A 79 -7.98 3.58 -8.56
C HIS A 79 -8.25 2.12 -8.99
N PHE A 80 -9.10 1.45 -8.23
CA PHE A 80 -9.68 0.18 -8.63
C PHE A 80 -11.00 0.41 -9.36
N ALA A 81 -11.16 -0.15 -10.56
CA ALA A 81 -12.45 -0.13 -11.23
C ALA A 81 -13.43 -1.08 -10.55
N PHE A 82 -14.68 -0.64 -10.41
CA PHE A 82 -15.80 -1.38 -9.79
C PHE A 82 -15.70 -1.60 -8.28
N GLY A 83 -15.03 -0.75 -7.55
CA GLY A 83 -14.98 -0.75 -6.08
C GLY A 83 -13.58 -0.85 -5.52
N GLY A 84 -13.46 -1.09 -4.21
CA GLY A 84 -12.18 -1.21 -3.51
C GLY A 84 -11.61 -2.62 -3.54
N SER A 85 -10.32 -2.71 -3.35
CA SER A 85 -9.59 -3.97 -3.19
C SER A 85 -8.49 -3.79 -2.12
N THR A 86 -7.38 -4.50 -2.21
CA THR A 86 -6.32 -4.46 -1.20
C THR A 86 -5.12 -3.70 -1.70
N ILE A 87 -4.57 -2.85 -0.84
CA ILE A 87 -3.27 -2.21 -1.01
C ILE A 87 -2.34 -2.71 0.09
N ILE A 88 -1.15 -3.18 -0.31
CA ILE A 88 -0.09 -3.60 0.61
C ILE A 88 1.03 -2.57 0.52
N LEU A 89 1.49 -2.07 1.64
CA LEU A 89 2.66 -1.19 1.73
C LEU A 89 3.81 -1.95 2.36
N LEU A 90 4.92 -2.05 1.64
CA LEU A 90 6.19 -2.55 2.16
C LEU A 90 7.09 -1.36 2.45
N LEU A 91 7.55 -1.27 3.67
CA LEU A 91 8.35 -0.16 4.19
C LEU A 91 9.74 -0.67 4.57
N GLU A 92 10.76 0.15 4.37
CA GLU A 92 12.10 -0.18 4.85
C GLU A 92 12.12 -0.21 6.40
N PRO A 93 12.81 -1.21 6.99
CA PRO A 93 12.95 -1.29 8.43
C PRO A 93 13.54 -0.01 9.01
N GLY A 94 13.01 0.46 10.14
CA GLY A 94 13.52 1.62 10.85
C GLY A 94 13.18 2.98 10.24
N ARG A 95 12.52 3.05 9.08
CA ARG A 95 12.18 4.32 8.42
C ARG A 95 10.82 4.88 8.81
N VAL A 96 9.93 4.03 9.29
CA VAL A 96 8.55 4.43 9.63
C VAL A 96 8.16 3.84 10.96
N GLN A 97 7.68 4.68 11.85
CA GLN A 97 7.03 4.28 13.08
C GLN A 97 5.51 4.28 12.87
N LEU A 98 4.91 3.10 12.80
CA LEU A 98 3.46 2.96 12.69
C LEU A 98 2.77 3.23 14.03
N ASN A 99 1.51 3.66 13.97
CA ASN A 99 0.67 3.86 15.16
C ASN A 99 0.56 2.55 15.96
N SER A 100 0.82 2.61 17.25
CA SER A 100 0.79 1.45 18.16
C SER A 100 -0.58 0.74 18.22
N GLU A 101 -1.67 1.45 17.94
CA GLU A 101 -3.01 0.86 17.86
C GLU A 101 -3.12 -0.17 16.73
N ILE A 102 -2.41 0.04 15.60
CA ILE A 102 -2.34 -0.94 14.50
C ILE A 102 -1.80 -2.26 15.02
N PHE A 103 -0.68 -2.22 15.74
CA PHE A 103 -0.06 -3.44 16.31
C PHE A 103 -0.95 -4.12 17.34
N ARG A 104 -1.57 -3.34 18.24
CA ARG A 104 -2.47 -3.89 19.28
C ARG A 104 -3.67 -4.61 18.68
N ARG A 105 -4.28 -4.05 17.65
CA ARG A 105 -5.43 -4.66 16.98
C ARG A 105 -5.00 -5.87 16.16
N THR A 106 -3.94 -5.75 15.38
CA THR A 106 -3.41 -6.87 14.59
C THR A 106 -3.07 -8.08 15.46
N ALA A 107 -2.46 -7.86 16.63
CA ALA A 107 -2.17 -8.94 17.58
C ALA A 107 -3.43 -9.68 18.10
N ARG A 108 -4.60 -9.04 18.00
CA ARG A 108 -5.91 -9.61 18.35
C ARG A 108 -6.69 -10.12 17.13
N GLY A 109 -6.08 -10.13 15.94
CA GLY A 109 -6.76 -10.47 14.69
C GLY A 109 -7.85 -9.46 14.29
N GLN A 110 -7.74 -8.21 14.73
CA GLN A 110 -8.71 -7.15 14.47
C GLN A 110 -8.15 -6.13 13.48
N GLU A 111 -9.00 -5.64 12.61
CA GLU A 111 -8.68 -4.53 11.72
C GLU A 111 -8.86 -3.17 12.42
N LEU A 112 -8.06 -2.18 12.03
CA LEU A 112 -8.23 -0.79 12.43
C LEU A 112 -8.86 -0.01 11.27
N PRO A 113 -10.12 0.45 11.39
CA PRO A 113 -10.71 1.33 10.41
C PRO A 113 -9.94 2.65 10.32
N VAL A 114 -9.59 3.05 9.11
CA VAL A 114 -8.89 4.32 8.85
C VAL A 114 -9.65 5.13 7.81
N ARG A 115 -9.54 6.46 7.91
CA ARG A 115 -10.11 7.38 6.92
C ARG A 115 -9.04 7.81 5.92
N GLN A 116 -9.44 8.15 4.71
CA GLN A 116 -8.54 8.77 3.74
C GLN A 116 -7.87 10.01 4.34
N GLY A 117 -6.55 10.13 4.18
CA GLY A 117 -5.76 11.21 4.76
C GLY A 117 -5.45 11.07 6.25
N GLN A 118 -5.98 10.06 6.92
CA GLN A 118 -5.65 9.79 8.32
C GLN A 118 -4.20 9.33 8.46
N GLN A 119 -3.49 9.91 9.42
CA GLN A 119 -2.12 9.51 9.72
C GLN A 119 -2.09 8.11 10.34
N ILE A 120 -1.32 7.21 9.74
CA ILE A 120 -1.11 5.83 10.21
C ILE A 120 0.26 5.62 10.85
N GLY A 121 1.16 6.58 10.71
CA GLY A 121 2.51 6.54 11.25
C GLY A 121 3.29 7.83 10.97
N THR A 122 4.53 7.88 11.42
CA THR A 122 5.47 8.99 11.22
C THR A 122 6.78 8.48 10.63
N ALA A 123 7.52 9.35 9.96
CA ALA A 123 8.91 9.03 9.62
C ALA A 123 9.72 8.90 10.93
N HIS A 124 10.64 7.96 10.95
CA HIS A 124 11.68 7.92 11.98
C HIS A 124 12.73 8.93 11.59
N ASP A 125 13.04 9.88 12.48
CA ASP A 125 14.14 10.81 12.26
C ASP A 125 15.47 10.08 12.47
N GLU A 126 16.49 10.39 11.65
CA GLU A 126 17.78 9.67 11.66
C GLU A 126 18.54 9.81 13.00
N GLU A 127 18.15 10.76 13.85
CA GLU A 127 18.71 10.93 15.19
C GLU A 127 18.29 9.87 16.20
N ASP A 128 17.26 9.10 15.93
CA ASP A 128 16.70 8.06 16.82
C ASP A 128 17.12 6.62 16.42
N MET A 129 18.04 6.46 15.48
CA MET A 129 18.56 5.14 15.13
C MET A 129 19.69 4.75 16.10
N PRO A 130 19.58 3.58 16.77
CA PRO A 130 20.61 3.09 17.66
C PRO A 130 21.89 2.73 16.94
#